data_223bd30fbda964b473a8b6b4f7c85af1
#
_entry.id   223bd30fbda964b473a8b6b4f7c85af1
#
_cell.length_a   1.000
_cell.length_b   1.000
_cell.length_c   1.000
_cell.angle_alpha   90.00
_cell.angle_beta   90.00
_cell.angle_gamma   90.00
#
_symmetry.space_group_name_H-M   'P 1'
#
loop_
_entity.id
_entity.type
_entity.pdbx_description
1 polymer ?
#
loop_
_entity_poly.entity_id
_entity_poly.type
_entity_poly.pdbx_seq_one_letter_code
_entity_poly.pdbx_strand_id
1 'polypeptide(L)'
;VTKAKKEVSLNWLRRKRQKKPGVLGLAFSEQGLAMVWVDPSAETQKLKHWELLVESPSQIGALLADRVAQLELEHMPCSVVLAADRYELQLVEAPNVPVSERLAAVRFLLKDKVKIPLDDLNIDVFTVPEGAYPRPMLYAVGASMQHLIEIRDLVLESGLRLDRIDIREMAVRSLALALTEAEDGLAVLDVRDGQARLSLMRDGTLYLCRSLNTKIDQASMASSDWAFNFERFLVELQRSLDFFENQMGQGQVMQLLLAPVPGVTNQLIEQLNLNLVAQASALNLNELWNTGSLLSARDQHEVLFAAGAVLDGDA
;
A
#
# COMPACT_ATOMS: atom_id res chain seq x y z
N VAL A 1 58.16 12.81 -45.07
CA VAL A 1 57.32 11.61 -44.97
C VAL A 1 56.82 11.56 -43.56
N THR A 2 55.64 12.16 -43.29
CA THR A 2 55.04 12.23 -41.96
C THR A 2 53.85 11.25 -41.92
N LYS A 3 53.97 10.16 -41.16
CA LYS A 3 52.89 9.21 -40.92
C LYS A 3 51.87 9.82 -39.93
N ALA A 4 50.67 10.15 -40.39
CA ALA A 4 49.54 10.48 -39.56
C ALA A 4 49.06 9.20 -38.88
N LYS A 5 49.15 9.12 -37.52
CA LYS A 5 48.48 8.14 -36.71
C LYS A 5 47.00 8.49 -36.69
N LYS A 6 46.14 7.63 -37.27
CA LYS A 6 44.69 7.62 -37.03
C LYS A 6 44.44 7.21 -35.60
N GLU A 7 44.06 8.14 -34.74
CA GLU A 7 43.40 7.82 -33.46
C GLU A 7 42.02 7.27 -33.76
N VAL A 8 41.84 5.99 -33.48
CA VAL A 8 40.52 5.36 -33.51
C VAL A 8 39.81 5.76 -32.20
N SER A 9 38.84 6.67 -32.28
CA SER A 9 38.06 7.07 -31.12
C SER A 9 37.17 5.93 -30.69
N LEU A 10 37.42 5.41 -29.50
CA LEU A 10 36.64 4.34 -28.83
C LEU A 10 35.25 4.82 -28.32
N ASN A 11 34.67 5.87 -28.91
CA ASN A 11 33.42 6.44 -28.46
C ASN A 11 32.15 5.63 -28.81
N TRP A 12 32.28 4.53 -29.58
CA TRP A 12 31.15 3.69 -29.91
C TRP A 12 30.78 2.66 -28.80
N LEU A 13 31.65 2.45 -27.81
CA LEU A 13 31.44 1.47 -26.73
C LEU A 13 30.66 2.03 -25.54
N ARG A 14 30.43 3.32 -25.44
CA ARG A 14 29.52 3.94 -24.50
C ARG A 14 28.14 4.11 -25.13
N ARG A 15 27.42 3.03 -25.45
CA ARG A 15 25.96 3.11 -25.51
C ARG A 15 25.53 3.57 -24.11
N LYS A 16 25.13 4.86 -23.98
CA LYS A 16 24.33 5.28 -22.83
C LYS A 16 23.15 4.33 -22.82
N ARG A 17 23.13 3.40 -21.84
CA ARG A 17 21.92 2.62 -21.58
C ARG A 17 20.82 3.69 -21.41
N GLN A 18 19.87 3.71 -22.33
CA GLN A 18 18.70 4.57 -22.17
C GLN A 18 17.99 4.04 -20.93
N LYS A 19 17.86 4.90 -19.90
CA LYS A 19 17.08 4.56 -18.72
C LYS A 19 15.69 4.16 -19.18
N LYS A 20 15.22 2.97 -18.80
CA LYS A 20 13.85 2.57 -19.06
C LYS A 20 12.92 3.54 -18.33
N PRO A 21 11.87 4.06 -18.97
CA PRO A 21 10.90 4.90 -18.28
C PRO A 21 10.10 4.06 -17.30
N GLY A 22 9.75 4.63 -16.16
CA GLY A 22 8.84 3.98 -15.23
C GLY A 22 9.17 4.20 -13.77
N VAL A 23 8.31 3.62 -12.95
CA VAL A 23 8.40 3.54 -11.51
C VAL A 23 8.21 2.10 -11.07
N LEU A 24 8.90 1.72 -10.00
CA LEU A 24 8.83 0.39 -9.42
C LEU A 24 8.18 0.46 -8.04
N GLY A 25 7.17 -0.36 -7.82
CA GLY A 25 6.60 -0.60 -6.50
C GLY A 25 7.07 -1.93 -5.95
N LEU A 26 7.47 -1.93 -4.71
CA LEU A 26 7.84 -3.11 -3.94
C LEU A 26 6.95 -3.21 -2.70
N ALA A 27 6.51 -4.41 -2.35
CA ALA A 27 5.76 -4.64 -1.12
C ALA A 27 6.20 -5.93 -0.44
N PHE A 28 6.62 -5.81 0.81
CA PHE A 28 6.98 -6.97 1.62
C PHE A 28 5.72 -7.63 2.20
N SER A 29 5.73 -8.96 2.23
CA SER A 29 4.72 -9.81 2.86
C SER A 29 5.36 -11.03 3.51
N GLU A 30 4.58 -11.82 4.25
CA GLU A 30 5.04 -13.12 4.77
C GLU A 30 5.40 -14.11 3.64
N GLN A 31 4.83 -13.93 2.45
CA GLN A 31 5.03 -14.82 1.30
C GLN A 31 6.26 -14.44 0.46
N GLY A 32 6.78 -13.21 0.61
CA GLY A 32 7.91 -12.72 -0.16
C GLY A 32 7.84 -11.23 -0.45
N LEU A 33 8.44 -10.84 -1.58
CA LEU A 33 8.51 -9.46 -2.05
C LEU A 33 7.74 -9.34 -3.38
N ALA A 34 6.61 -8.68 -3.36
CA ALA A 34 5.87 -8.33 -4.56
C ALA A 34 6.56 -7.16 -5.29
N MET A 35 6.63 -7.25 -6.61
CA MET A 35 7.22 -6.26 -7.50
C MET A 35 6.25 -5.89 -8.62
N VAL A 36 6.08 -4.58 -8.86
CA VAL A 36 5.25 -4.03 -9.94
C VAL A 36 6.02 -2.92 -10.64
N TRP A 37 6.18 -3.04 -11.94
CA TRP A 37 6.80 -2.01 -12.78
C TRP A 37 5.77 -1.41 -13.72
N VAL A 38 5.58 -0.10 -13.64
CA VAL A 38 4.64 0.68 -14.46
C VAL A 38 5.40 1.75 -15.25
N ASP A 39 5.00 1.94 -16.50
CA ASP A 39 5.48 3.03 -17.35
C ASP A 39 4.39 4.12 -17.42
N PRO A 40 4.58 5.26 -16.75
CA PRO A 40 3.60 6.34 -16.71
C PRO A 40 3.61 7.22 -17.97
N SER A 41 4.58 7.02 -18.90
CA SER A 41 4.78 7.90 -20.06
C SER A 41 3.79 7.70 -21.21
N ALA A 42 2.92 6.68 -21.13
CA ALA A 42 1.86 6.42 -22.11
C ALA A 42 0.57 7.15 -21.70
N GLU A 43 -0.28 7.56 -22.67
CA GLU A 43 -1.62 8.14 -22.41
C GLU A 43 -2.48 7.26 -21.46
N THR A 44 -2.26 5.97 -21.48
CA THR A 44 -2.71 5.02 -20.44
C THR A 44 -1.47 4.39 -19.82
N GLN A 45 -1.33 4.50 -18.52
CA GLN A 45 -0.25 3.84 -17.78
C GLN A 45 -0.18 2.36 -18.16
N LYS A 46 1.02 1.84 -18.43
CA LYS A 46 1.21 0.45 -18.84
C LYS A 46 1.90 -0.34 -17.74
N LEU A 47 1.24 -1.38 -17.27
CA LEU A 47 1.89 -2.41 -16.46
C LEU A 47 2.89 -3.18 -17.35
N LYS A 48 4.18 -3.04 -17.06
CA LYS A 48 5.28 -3.65 -17.82
C LYS A 48 5.66 -5.01 -17.27
N HIS A 49 5.63 -5.13 -15.95
CA HIS A 49 6.01 -6.36 -15.27
C HIS A 49 5.41 -6.40 -13.87
N TRP A 50 5.09 -7.60 -13.42
CA TRP A 50 4.72 -7.88 -12.03
C TRP A 50 5.15 -9.30 -11.68
N GLU A 51 5.57 -9.50 -10.45
CA GLU A 51 5.86 -10.84 -9.92
C GLU A 51 5.90 -10.83 -8.38
N LEU A 52 5.79 -12.01 -7.79
CA LEU A 52 6.08 -12.27 -6.38
C LEU A 52 7.41 -13.03 -6.31
N LEU A 53 8.42 -12.38 -5.74
CA LEU A 53 9.72 -12.98 -5.43
C LEU A 53 9.59 -13.75 -4.12
N VAL A 54 9.79 -15.06 -4.16
CA VAL A 54 9.65 -15.93 -2.99
C VAL A 54 11.02 -16.48 -2.63
N GLU A 55 11.56 -15.97 -1.52
CA GLU A 55 12.84 -16.40 -0.96
C GLU A 55 12.91 -16.13 0.54
N SER A 56 13.90 -16.72 1.20
CA SER A 56 14.18 -16.42 2.59
C SER A 56 14.55 -14.94 2.79
N PRO A 57 14.28 -14.33 3.95
CA PRO A 57 14.64 -12.94 4.21
C PRO A 57 16.11 -12.59 3.96
N SER A 58 17.02 -13.56 4.14
CA SER A 58 18.45 -13.36 3.89
C SER A 58 18.84 -13.41 2.41
N GLN A 59 18.01 -13.96 1.55
CA GLN A 59 18.28 -14.16 0.11
C GLN A 59 17.44 -13.25 -0.79
N ILE A 60 16.36 -12.67 -0.27
CA ILE A 60 15.45 -11.86 -1.06
C ILE A 60 16.14 -10.65 -1.72
N GLY A 61 17.13 -10.05 -1.06
CA GLY A 61 17.92 -8.95 -1.63
C GLY A 61 18.74 -9.37 -2.84
N ALA A 62 19.38 -10.54 -2.79
CA ALA A 62 20.14 -11.08 -3.91
C ALA A 62 19.21 -11.42 -5.09
N LEU A 63 18.04 -12.02 -4.81
CA LEU A 63 17.04 -12.31 -5.83
C LEU A 63 16.50 -11.03 -6.48
N LEU A 64 16.24 -9.98 -5.69
CA LEU A 64 15.83 -8.68 -6.21
C LEU A 64 16.92 -8.08 -7.12
N ALA A 65 18.19 -8.12 -6.69
CA ALA A 65 19.31 -7.60 -7.49
C ALA A 65 19.44 -8.34 -8.84
N ASP A 66 19.36 -9.67 -8.83
CA ASP A 66 19.36 -10.49 -10.04
C ASP A 66 18.18 -10.12 -10.97
N ARG A 67 17.00 -9.88 -10.40
CA ARG A 67 15.82 -9.52 -11.18
C ARG A 67 15.94 -8.12 -11.76
N VAL A 68 16.42 -7.16 -10.99
CA VAL A 68 16.72 -5.79 -11.46
C VAL A 68 17.68 -5.81 -12.63
N ALA A 69 18.77 -6.61 -12.54
CA ALA A 69 19.74 -6.75 -13.62
C ALA A 69 19.15 -7.42 -14.87
N GLN A 70 18.37 -8.52 -14.70
CA GLN A 70 17.70 -9.21 -15.81
C GLN A 70 16.71 -8.34 -16.57
N LEU A 71 15.97 -7.51 -15.85
CA LEU A 71 14.99 -6.59 -16.42
C LEU A 71 15.61 -5.23 -16.82
N GLU A 72 16.92 -5.03 -16.58
CA GLU A 72 17.64 -3.78 -16.84
C GLU A 72 16.98 -2.55 -16.19
N LEU A 73 16.64 -2.67 -14.89
CA LEU A 73 15.92 -1.63 -14.11
C LEU A 73 16.85 -0.82 -13.21
N GLU A 74 18.19 -0.89 -13.40
CA GLU A 74 19.14 -0.17 -12.57
C GLU A 74 18.84 1.34 -12.56
N HIS A 75 18.91 1.93 -11.38
CA HIS A 75 18.57 3.33 -11.09
C HIS A 75 17.11 3.73 -11.29
N MET A 76 16.20 2.74 -11.46
CA MET A 76 14.77 3.03 -11.51
C MET A 76 14.30 3.56 -10.15
N PRO A 77 13.46 4.61 -10.12
CA PRO A 77 12.83 5.06 -8.90
C PRO A 77 11.92 3.96 -8.34
N CYS A 78 12.00 3.77 -7.03
CA CYS A 78 11.30 2.69 -6.35
C CYS A 78 10.63 3.18 -5.08
N SER A 79 9.36 2.85 -4.91
CA SER A 79 8.61 3.02 -3.67
C SER A 79 8.40 1.66 -3.00
N VAL A 80 8.56 1.59 -1.68
CA VAL A 80 8.46 0.35 -0.91
C VAL A 80 7.30 0.45 0.08
N VAL A 81 6.45 -0.57 0.15
CA VAL A 81 5.41 -0.69 1.17
C VAL A 81 5.85 -1.71 2.22
N LEU A 82 5.81 -1.29 3.48
CA LEU A 82 6.15 -2.13 4.63
C LEU A 82 5.16 -3.27 4.81
N ALA A 83 5.64 -4.41 5.30
CA ALA A 83 4.77 -5.47 5.82
C ALA A 83 4.01 -4.98 7.06
N ALA A 84 2.78 -5.47 7.28
CA ALA A 84 1.89 -4.98 8.33
C ALA A 84 2.45 -5.14 9.76
N ASP A 85 3.31 -6.11 9.99
CA ASP A 85 3.97 -6.38 11.27
C ASP A 85 5.21 -5.52 11.52
N ARG A 86 5.59 -4.66 10.56
CA ARG A 86 6.81 -3.85 10.59
C ARG A 86 6.59 -2.38 10.91
N TYR A 87 5.35 -2.00 11.11
CA TYR A 87 4.99 -0.66 11.58
C TYR A 87 3.76 -0.74 12.48
N GLU A 88 3.56 0.30 13.27
CA GLU A 88 2.37 0.50 14.07
C GLU A 88 1.70 1.82 13.67
N LEU A 89 0.39 1.75 13.40
CA LEU A 89 -0.43 2.91 13.06
C LEU A 89 -1.33 3.23 14.26
N GLN A 90 -1.17 4.43 14.82
CA GLN A 90 -1.87 4.87 16.02
C GLN A 90 -2.61 6.19 15.75
N LEU A 91 -3.90 6.23 16.08
CA LEU A 91 -4.66 7.46 16.11
C LEU A 91 -4.42 8.16 17.45
N VAL A 92 -3.92 9.38 17.42
CA VAL A 92 -3.59 10.14 18.62
C VAL A 92 -4.10 11.59 18.52
N GLU A 93 -4.37 12.23 19.66
CA GLU A 93 -4.70 13.65 19.70
C GLU A 93 -3.50 14.47 19.22
N ALA A 94 -3.74 15.41 18.32
CA ALA A 94 -2.69 16.26 17.78
C ALA A 94 -2.15 17.16 18.89
N PRO A 95 -0.85 17.12 19.21
CA PRO A 95 -0.29 17.96 20.25
C PRO A 95 -0.37 19.44 19.85
N ASN A 96 -0.74 20.28 20.82
CA ASN A 96 -0.82 21.74 20.62
C ASN A 96 0.58 22.38 20.71
N VAL A 97 1.39 22.11 19.71
CA VAL A 97 2.78 22.60 19.58
C VAL A 97 3.03 23.09 18.15
N PRO A 98 4.05 23.93 17.91
CA PRO A 98 4.48 24.28 16.56
C PRO A 98 4.73 23.04 15.68
N VAL A 99 4.52 23.17 14.36
CA VAL A 99 4.71 22.06 13.41
C VAL A 99 6.12 21.45 13.52
N SER A 100 7.14 22.27 13.73
CA SER A 100 8.54 21.83 13.91
C SER A 100 8.77 20.94 15.14
N GLU A 101 7.89 21.01 16.14
CA GLU A 101 8.00 20.23 17.39
C GLU A 101 7.03 19.04 17.41
N ARG A 102 6.15 18.94 16.41
CA ARG A 102 5.06 17.96 16.39
C ARG A 102 5.56 16.52 16.47
N LEU A 103 6.54 16.16 15.66
CA LEU A 103 7.09 14.79 15.64
C LEU A 103 7.72 14.43 17.00
N ALA A 104 8.44 15.35 17.63
CA ALA A 104 9.02 15.12 18.95
C ALA A 104 7.92 14.92 20.02
N ALA A 105 6.87 15.74 20.00
CA ALA A 105 5.74 15.60 20.92
C ALA A 105 4.98 14.28 20.70
N VAL A 106 4.72 13.91 19.45
CA VAL A 106 4.05 12.63 19.10
C VAL A 106 4.89 11.43 19.56
N ARG A 107 6.21 11.50 19.46
CA ARG A 107 7.11 10.44 19.95
C ARG A 107 6.88 10.12 21.42
N PHE A 108 6.66 11.14 22.25
CA PHE A 108 6.33 10.94 23.66
C PHE A 108 4.94 10.31 23.86
N LEU A 109 3.96 10.68 23.03
CA LEU A 109 2.62 10.10 23.09
C LEU A 109 2.59 8.62 22.69
N LEU A 110 3.54 8.18 21.87
CA LEU A 110 3.65 6.79 21.42
C LEU A 110 4.40 5.89 22.39
N LYS A 111 5.14 6.43 23.35
CA LYS A 111 6.03 5.69 24.25
C LYS A 111 5.42 4.42 24.85
N ASP A 112 4.15 4.51 25.30
CA ASP A 112 3.45 3.41 25.96
C ASP A 112 2.41 2.74 25.04
N LYS A 113 2.37 3.12 23.76
CA LYS A 113 1.39 2.65 22.77
C LYS A 113 1.99 1.77 21.70
N VAL A 114 3.30 1.82 21.50
CA VAL A 114 4.02 1.02 20.50
C VAL A 114 5.00 0.08 21.18
N LYS A 115 5.26 -1.05 20.51
CA LYS A 115 6.19 -2.06 21.01
C LYS A 115 7.65 -1.77 20.66
N ILE A 116 7.88 -0.82 19.76
CA ILE A 116 9.22 -0.42 19.29
C ILE A 116 9.89 0.41 20.37
N PRO A 117 11.14 0.09 20.78
CA PRO A 117 11.90 0.93 21.72
C PRO A 117 12.08 2.36 21.20
N LEU A 118 11.99 3.37 22.09
CA LEU A 118 12.03 4.78 21.70
C LEU A 118 13.32 5.20 20.98
N ASP A 119 14.43 4.60 21.29
CA ASP A 119 15.73 4.84 20.65
C ASP A 119 15.81 4.31 19.22
N ASP A 120 15.01 3.28 18.91
CA ASP A 120 14.87 2.72 17.56
C ASP A 120 13.59 3.19 16.82
N LEU A 121 12.73 3.97 17.47
CA LEU A 121 11.46 4.40 16.91
C LEU A 121 11.64 5.55 15.93
N ASN A 122 11.38 5.32 14.64
CA ASN A 122 11.17 6.36 13.65
C ASN A 122 9.67 6.65 13.51
N ILE A 123 9.30 7.91 13.34
CA ILE A 123 7.88 8.35 13.31
C ILE A 123 7.65 9.25 12.12
N ASP A 124 6.52 9.03 11.47
CA ASP A 124 5.88 9.99 10.57
C ASP A 124 4.42 10.18 10.96
N VAL A 125 3.80 11.29 10.52
CA VAL A 125 2.43 11.63 10.87
C VAL A 125 1.66 12.17 9.66
N PHE A 126 0.37 11.82 9.59
CA PHE A 126 -0.57 12.49 8.70
C PHE A 126 -1.83 12.91 9.46
N THR A 127 -2.41 14.02 9.03
CA THR A 127 -3.54 14.64 9.74
C THR A 127 -4.86 14.01 9.34
N VAL A 128 -5.75 13.85 10.30
CA VAL A 128 -7.17 13.65 10.02
C VAL A 128 -7.80 15.03 9.79
N PRO A 129 -8.74 15.19 8.85
CA PRO A 129 -9.38 16.47 8.58
C PRO A 129 -10.02 17.09 9.83
N GLU A 130 -9.96 18.42 9.91
CA GLU A 130 -10.59 19.16 11.00
C GLU A 130 -12.11 18.91 11.03
N GLY A 131 -12.65 18.79 12.22
CA GLY A 131 -14.08 18.53 12.43
C GLY A 131 -14.48 17.05 12.39
N ALA A 132 -13.61 16.15 11.92
CA ALA A 132 -13.87 14.71 11.95
C ALA A 132 -13.94 14.13 13.38
N TYR A 133 -13.24 14.77 14.30
CA TYR A 133 -13.27 14.43 15.73
C TYR A 133 -13.52 15.69 16.58
N PRO A 134 -14.00 15.54 17.82
CA PRO A 134 -14.20 16.67 18.74
C PRO A 134 -12.91 17.45 19.05
N ARG A 135 -11.76 16.79 18.87
CA ARG A 135 -10.43 17.37 18.99
C ARG A 135 -9.61 17.06 17.75
N PRO A 136 -8.63 17.91 17.40
CA PRO A 136 -7.73 17.61 16.30
C PRO A 136 -7.01 16.27 16.53
N MET A 137 -7.07 15.39 15.56
CA MET A 137 -6.43 14.06 15.60
C MET A 137 -5.42 13.92 14.46
N LEU A 138 -4.47 13.04 14.66
CA LEU A 138 -3.55 12.62 13.62
C LEU A 138 -3.28 11.11 13.73
N TYR A 139 -2.93 10.53 12.63
CA TYR A 139 -2.34 9.20 12.59
C TYR A 139 -0.83 9.33 12.73
N ALA A 140 -0.27 8.58 13.65
CA ALA A 140 1.16 8.42 13.82
C ALA A 140 1.57 7.02 13.36
N VAL A 141 2.53 6.97 12.45
CA VAL A 141 3.16 5.74 11.98
C VAL A 141 4.48 5.59 12.71
N GLY A 142 4.65 4.51 13.43
CA GLY A 142 5.91 4.15 14.10
C GLY A 142 6.54 2.93 13.42
N ALA A 143 7.81 3.01 13.04
CA ALA A 143 8.59 1.89 12.50
C ALA A 143 9.99 1.86 13.12
N SER A 144 10.62 0.66 13.17
CA SER A 144 12.00 0.51 13.61
C SER A 144 12.95 1.20 12.63
N MET A 145 13.78 2.10 13.12
CA MET A 145 14.81 2.79 12.33
C MET A 145 15.79 1.77 11.73
N GLN A 146 16.18 0.76 12.51
CA GLN A 146 17.06 -0.30 12.03
C GLN A 146 16.41 -1.01 10.84
N HIS A 147 15.13 -1.38 10.93
CA HIS A 147 14.43 -2.05 9.83
C HIS A 147 14.29 -1.17 8.58
N LEU A 148 14.04 0.14 8.74
CA LEU A 148 14.01 1.09 7.62
C LEU A 148 15.38 1.19 6.92
N ILE A 149 16.48 1.15 7.69
CA ILE A 149 17.85 1.12 7.17
C ILE A 149 18.09 -0.19 6.38
N GLU A 150 17.68 -1.33 6.91
CA GLU A 150 17.79 -2.62 6.22
C GLU A 150 17.06 -2.61 4.86
N ILE A 151 15.84 -2.09 4.81
CA ILE A 151 15.08 -1.96 3.57
C ILE A 151 15.77 -1.00 2.59
N ARG A 152 16.22 0.17 3.08
CA ARG A 152 16.97 1.13 2.27
C ARG A 152 18.21 0.46 1.63
N ASP A 153 19.00 -0.22 2.43
CA ASP A 153 20.25 -0.83 1.97
C ASP A 153 19.96 -1.96 0.97
N LEU A 154 18.96 -2.80 1.24
CA LEU A 154 18.49 -3.84 0.30
C LEU A 154 18.10 -3.25 -1.07
N VAL A 155 17.36 -2.15 -1.09
CA VAL A 155 16.94 -1.49 -2.33
C VAL A 155 18.15 -0.87 -3.05
N LEU A 156 19.03 -0.19 -2.34
CA LEU A 156 20.22 0.43 -2.93
C LEU A 156 21.21 -0.62 -3.46
N GLU A 157 21.45 -1.70 -2.73
CA GLU A 157 22.31 -2.80 -3.13
C GLU A 157 21.76 -3.56 -4.34
N SER A 158 20.45 -3.61 -4.52
CA SER A 158 19.84 -4.17 -5.74
C SER A 158 20.02 -3.29 -6.99
N GLY A 159 20.61 -2.09 -6.84
CA GLY A 159 20.84 -1.14 -7.95
C GLY A 159 19.66 -0.20 -8.23
N LEU A 160 18.60 -0.23 -7.44
CA LEU A 160 17.45 0.67 -7.53
C LEU A 160 17.72 2.01 -6.82
N ARG A 161 16.86 3.00 -7.07
CA ARG A 161 16.84 4.27 -6.35
C ARG A 161 15.61 4.30 -5.44
N LEU A 162 15.82 4.29 -4.13
CA LEU A 162 14.72 4.42 -3.18
C LEU A 162 14.20 5.86 -3.17
N ASP A 163 12.92 6.04 -3.49
CA ASP A 163 12.25 7.33 -3.43
C ASP A 163 11.41 7.46 -2.15
N ARG A 164 10.68 6.39 -1.77
CA ARG A 164 9.74 6.43 -0.65
C ARG A 164 9.62 5.07 0.02
N ILE A 165 9.43 5.08 1.36
CA ILE A 165 8.92 3.93 2.12
C ILE A 165 7.54 4.32 2.63
N ASP A 166 6.56 3.46 2.43
CA ASP A 166 5.14 3.70 2.67
C ASP A 166 4.50 2.58 3.50
N ILE A 167 3.25 2.77 3.90
CA ILE A 167 2.44 1.80 4.61
C ILE A 167 1.28 1.30 3.75
N ARG A 168 0.71 0.16 4.10
CA ARG A 168 -0.39 -0.48 3.33
C ARG A 168 -1.58 0.45 3.15
N GLU A 169 -1.92 1.24 4.16
CA GLU A 169 -3.06 2.16 4.14
C GLU A 169 -2.92 3.24 3.07
N MET A 170 -1.73 3.75 2.87
CA MET A 170 -1.47 4.76 1.84
C MET A 170 -1.47 4.12 0.44
N ALA A 171 -0.90 2.93 0.29
CA ALA A 171 -0.97 2.18 -0.97
C ALA A 171 -2.43 1.87 -1.37
N VAL A 172 -3.26 1.43 -0.42
CA VAL A 172 -4.69 1.19 -0.64
C VAL A 172 -5.43 2.48 -1.00
N ARG A 173 -5.11 3.59 -0.32
CA ARG A 173 -5.66 4.91 -0.64
C ARG A 173 -5.34 5.32 -2.07
N SER A 174 -4.08 5.20 -2.49
CA SER A 174 -3.66 5.53 -3.86
C SER A 174 -4.40 4.69 -4.91
N LEU A 175 -4.59 3.39 -4.65
CA LEU A 175 -5.38 2.51 -5.52
C LEU A 175 -6.84 2.93 -5.60
N ALA A 176 -7.45 3.24 -4.47
CA ALA A 176 -8.85 3.66 -4.42
C ALA A 176 -9.08 4.94 -5.22
N LEU A 177 -8.19 5.93 -5.06
CA LEU A 177 -8.26 7.20 -5.79
C LEU A 177 -8.05 7.05 -7.30
N ALA A 178 -7.23 6.07 -7.72
CA ALA A 178 -7.01 5.81 -9.13
C ALA A 178 -8.17 5.05 -9.80
N LEU A 179 -9.02 4.37 -9.01
CA LEU A 179 -10.14 3.56 -9.50
C LEU A 179 -11.49 4.26 -9.40
N THR A 180 -11.62 5.27 -8.55
CA THR A 180 -12.89 5.95 -8.29
C THR A 180 -12.70 7.47 -8.21
N GLU A 181 -13.69 8.20 -8.70
CA GLU A 181 -13.84 9.63 -8.41
C GLU A 181 -14.46 9.75 -7.01
N ALA A 182 -13.62 9.69 -5.97
CA ALA A 182 -14.05 9.60 -4.58
C ALA A 182 -14.43 10.97 -3.98
N GLU A 183 -15.38 11.69 -4.59
CA GLU A 183 -15.98 12.91 -4.01
C GLU A 183 -16.86 12.58 -2.79
N ASP A 184 -17.50 11.40 -2.81
CA ASP A 184 -18.34 10.90 -1.71
C ASP A 184 -17.55 9.96 -0.76
N GLY A 185 -18.20 9.54 0.33
CA GLY A 185 -17.62 8.58 1.27
C GLY A 185 -17.30 7.24 0.59
N LEU A 186 -16.05 6.81 0.67
CA LEU A 186 -15.55 5.57 0.12
C LEU A 186 -15.00 4.68 1.23
N ALA A 187 -15.44 3.41 1.25
CA ALA A 187 -14.86 2.36 2.07
C ALA A 187 -13.94 1.47 1.23
N VAL A 188 -12.79 1.10 1.76
CA VAL A 188 -11.96 0.02 1.21
C VAL A 188 -11.77 -1.03 2.27
N LEU A 189 -12.10 -2.27 1.90
CA LEU A 189 -11.94 -3.44 2.76
C LEU A 189 -10.84 -4.33 2.19
N ASP A 190 -9.74 -4.47 2.93
CA ASP A 190 -8.65 -5.39 2.64
C ASP A 190 -8.70 -6.56 3.62
N VAL A 191 -8.76 -7.78 3.08
CA VAL A 191 -8.86 -9.01 3.88
C VAL A 191 -7.65 -9.89 3.54
N ARG A 192 -6.76 -10.07 4.51
CA ARG A 192 -5.61 -10.96 4.40
C ARG A 192 -5.06 -11.38 5.75
N ASP A 193 -4.36 -12.48 5.77
CA ASP A 193 -3.68 -13.02 6.96
C ASP A 193 -4.64 -13.20 8.15
N GLY A 194 -5.92 -13.53 7.88
CA GLY A 194 -6.95 -13.74 8.89
C GLY A 194 -7.46 -12.45 9.55
N GLN A 195 -7.16 -11.29 8.98
CA GLN A 195 -7.62 -9.99 9.45
C GLN A 195 -8.31 -9.22 8.32
N ALA A 196 -9.29 -8.42 8.66
CA ALA A 196 -9.86 -7.44 7.75
C ALA A 196 -9.46 -6.03 8.21
N ARG A 197 -9.07 -5.19 7.27
CA ARG A 197 -8.74 -3.79 7.49
C ARG A 197 -9.68 -2.91 6.68
N LEU A 198 -10.38 -2.05 7.38
CA LEU A 198 -11.28 -1.07 6.80
C LEU A 198 -10.61 0.30 6.77
N SER A 199 -10.59 0.92 5.61
CA SER A 199 -10.19 2.31 5.40
C SER A 199 -11.40 3.11 4.93
N LEU A 200 -11.74 4.19 5.63
CA LEU A 200 -12.81 5.12 5.23
C LEU A 200 -12.19 6.45 4.83
N MET A 201 -12.56 6.92 3.66
CA MET A 201 -11.99 8.12 3.07
C MET A 201 -13.06 8.94 2.36
N ARG A 202 -12.77 10.23 2.20
CA ARG A 202 -13.58 11.18 1.44
C ARG A 202 -12.64 12.24 0.84
N ASP A 203 -12.94 12.70 -0.37
CA ASP A 203 -12.14 13.70 -1.08
C ASP A 203 -10.65 13.34 -1.10
N GLY A 204 -10.35 12.07 -1.29
CA GLY A 204 -8.99 11.54 -1.29
C GLY A 204 -8.29 11.49 0.06
N THR A 205 -8.92 11.88 1.15
CA THR A 205 -8.31 11.91 2.47
C THR A 205 -8.77 10.75 3.34
N LEU A 206 -7.84 10.12 4.06
CA LEU A 206 -8.13 9.03 5.00
C LEU A 206 -8.62 9.59 6.34
N TYR A 207 -9.85 9.23 6.71
CA TYR A 207 -10.50 9.63 7.97
C TYR A 207 -10.39 8.55 9.04
N LEU A 208 -10.61 7.30 8.66
CA LEU A 208 -10.62 6.19 9.60
C LEU A 208 -9.92 4.98 9.00
N CYS A 209 -9.02 4.39 9.78
CA CYS A 209 -8.45 3.09 9.51
C CYS A 209 -8.68 2.18 10.73
N ARG A 210 -9.32 1.03 10.52
CA ARG A 210 -9.68 0.11 11.60
C ARG A 210 -9.43 -1.33 11.21
N SER A 211 -8.82 -2.10 12.11
CA SER A 211 -8.78 -3.55 12.00
C SER A 211 -10.09 -4.12 12.51
N LEU A 212 -10.70 -5.00 11.73
CA LEU A 212 -11.90 -5.76 12.09
C LEU A 212 -11.49 -7.19 12.42
N ASN A 213 -11.94 -7.68 13.54
CA ASN A 213 -11.52 -8.97 14.05
C ASN A 213 -12.34 -10.10 13.40
N THR A 214 -11.94 -10.51 12.21
CA THR A 214 -12.61 -11.57 11.46
C THR A 214 -11.60 -12.38 10.64
N LYS A 215 -11.89 -13.65 10.46
CA LYS A 215 -11.19 -14.51 9.52
C LYS A 215 -12.10 -14.79 8.33
N ILE A 216 -11.74 -14.25 7.18
CA ILE A 216 -12.46 -14.45 5.92
C ILE A 216 -11.49 -15.09 4.93
N ASP A 217 -11.72 -16.36 4.63
CA ASP A 217 -11.03 -17.14 3.60
C ASP A 217 -11.99 -18.25 3.11
N GLN A 218 -11.57 -18.99 2.10
CA GLN A 218 -12.39 -20.05 1.53
C GLN A 218 -12.77 -21.12 2.56
N ALA A 219 -11.88 -21.45 3.49
CA ALA A 219 -12.13 -22.47 4.51
C ALA A 219 -13.14 -21.96 5.55
N SER A 220 -13.01 -20.70 6.02
CA SER A 220 -13.94 -20.10 6.97
C SER A 220 -15.35 -19.94 6.38
N MET A 221 -15.45 -19.54 5.09
CA MET A 221 -16.74 -19.41 4.41
C MET A 221 -17.45 -20.75 4.18
N ALA A 222 -16.70 -21.86 4.12
CA ALA A 222 -17.26 -23.21 4.03
C ALA A 222 -17.60 -23.83 5.40
N SER A 223 -17.27 -23.17 6.50
CA SER A 223 -17.49 -23.69 7.84
C SER A 223 -18.94 -23.54 8.32
N SER A 224 -19.39 -24.40 9.25
CA SER A 224 -20.70 -24.29 9.90
C SER A 224 -20.89 -22.98 10.67
N ASP A 225 -19.80 -22.37 11.11
CA ASP A 225 -19.81 -21.17 11.96
C ASP A 225 -19.75 -19.88 11.13
N TRP A 226 -19.70 -20.00 9.78
CA TRP A 226 -19.57 -18.85 8.89
C TRP A 226 -20.68 -17.81 9.12
N ALA A 227 -21.93 -18.21 9.15
CA ALA A 227 -23.04 -17.28 9.31
C ALA A 227 -22.91 -16.44 10.58
N PHE A 228 -22.55 -17.05 11.71
CA PHE A 228 -22.33 -16.35 12.98
C PHE A 228 -21.13 -15.42 12.94
N ASN A 229 -20.01 -15.86 12.38
CA ASN A 229 -18.80 -15.05 12.27
C ASN A 229 -18.99 -13.86 11.31
N PHE A 230 -19.70 -14.09 10.20
CA PHE A 230 -20.01 -13.04 9.23
C PHE A 230 -20.98 -11.99 9.81
N GLU A 231 -21.99 -12.39 10.58
CA GLU A 231 -22.89 -11.47 11.29
C GLU A 231 -22.10 -10.56 12.25
N ARG A 232 -21.19 -11.12 13.03
CA ARG A 232 -20.32 -10.33 13.92
C ARG A 232 -19.45 -9.34 13.13
N PHE A 233 -18.87 -9.79 12.03
CA PHE A 233 -18.10 -8.94 11.15
C PHE A 233 -18.95 -7.78 10.57
N LEU A 234 -20.17 -8.07 10.09
CA LEU A 234 -21.09 -7.05 9.60
C LEU A 234 -21.41 -6.01 10.66
N VAL A 235 -21.62 -6.41 11.91
CA VAL A 235 -21.88 -5.48 13.02
C VAL A 235 -20.68 -4.54 13.24
N GLU A 236 -19.46 -5.05 13.23
CA GLU A 236 -18.25 -4.22 13.38
C GLU A 236 -18.05 -3.28 12.18
N LEU A 237 -18.30 -3.79 10.98
CA LEU A 237 -18.24 -3.00 9.74
C LEU A 237 -19.28 -1.88 9.77
N GLN A 238 -20.56 -2.21 10.04
CA GLN A 238 -21.65 -1.22 10.11
C GLN A 238 -21.38 -0.15 11.18
N ARG A 239 -20.93 -0.52 12.36
CA ARG A 239 -20.52 0.45 13.41
C ARG A 239 -19.45 1.42 12.93
N SER A 240 -18.54 0.96 12.07
CA SER A 240 -17.49 1.82 11.54
C SER A 240 -18.01 2.79 10.48
N LEU A 241 -18.95 2.33 9.64
CA LEU A 241 -19.66 3.17 8.68
C LEU A 241 -20.52 4.21 9.42
N ASP A 242 -21.33 3.79 10.40
CA ASP A 242 -22.15 4.69 11.22
C ASP A 242 -21.31 5.74 11.97
N PHE A 243 -20.12 5.36 12.42
CA PHE A 243 -19.20 6.28 13.07
C PHE A 243 -18.73 7.36 12.10
N PHE A 244 -18.36 6.97 10.88
CA PHE A 244 -17.94 7.91 9.82
C PHE A 244 -19.08 8.85 9.42
N GLU A 245 -20.28 8.30 9.21
CA GLU A 245 -21.45 9.08 8.82
C GLU A 245 -21.89 10.07 9.91
N ASN A 246 -22.12 9.56 11.12
CA ASN A 246 -22.83 10.29 12.17
C ASN A 246 -21.91 10.98 13.16
N GLN A 247 -20.76 10.37 13.53
CA GLN A 247 -19.86 10.95 14.50
C GLN A 247 -18.84 11.89 13.86
N MET A 248 -18.35 11.51 12.68
CA MET A 248 -17.44 12.36 11.90
C MET A 248 -18.19 13.33 10.96
N GLY A 249 -19.51 13.16 10.79
CA GLY A 249 -20.35 14.04 9.95
C GLY A 249 -20.00 14.01 8.47
N GLN A 250 -19.43 12.90 7.96
CA GLN A 250 -18.94 12.82 6.59
C GLN A 250 -19.99 12.37 5.57
N GLY A 251 -21.24 12.16 6.01
CA GLY A 251 -22.29 11.63 5.16
C GLY A 251 -22.16 10.14 4.87
N GLN A 252 -23.12 9.61 4.14
CA GLN A 252 -23.24 8.18 3.91
C GLN A 252 -22.15 7.64 2.99
N VAL A 253 -21.58 6.48 3.37
CA VAL A 253 -20.70 5.73 2.49
C VAL A 253 -21.53 4.99 1.47
N MET A 254 -21.40 5.35 0.20
CA MET A 254 -22.17 4.74 -0.89
C MET A 254 -21.40 3.64 -1.62
N GLN A 255 -20.08 3.63 -1.54
CA GLN A 255 -19.21 2.68 -2.24
C GLN A 255 -18.30 1.96 -1.28
N LEU A 256 -18.15 0.64 -1.49
CA LEU A 256 -17.19 -0.19 -0.80
C LEU A 256 -16.36 -0.97 -1.82
N LEU A 257 -15.07 -0.72 -1.89
CA LEU A 257 -14.14 -1.49 -2.69
C LEU A 257 -13.60 -2.65 -1.84
N LEU A 258 -13.78 -3.87 -2.30
CA LEU A 258 -13.19 -5.06 -1.69
C LEU A 258 -11.89 -5.40 -2.41
N ALA A 259 -10.76 -5.36 -1.69
CA ALA A 259 -9.50 -5.89 -2.20
C ALA A 259 -9.66 -7.38 -2.55
N PRO A 260 -8.99 -7.89 -3.60
CA PRO A 260 -9.14 -9.27 -4.03
C PRO A 260 -8.84 -10.27 -2.91
N VAL A 261 -9.79 -11.16 -2.65
CA VAL A 261 -9.64 -12.29 -1.70
C VAL A 261 -9.70 -13.58 -2.51
N PRO A 262 -8.58 -14.28 -2.74
CA PRO A 262 -8.55 -15.45 -3.63
C PRO A 262 -9.62 -16.49 -3.31
N GLY A 263 -10.37 -16.90 -4.31
CA GLY A 263 -11.41 -17.92 -4.21
C GLY A 263 -12.77 -17.46 -3.70
N VAL A 264 -12.88 -16.27 -3.06
CA VAL A 264 -14.14 -15.85 -2.40
C VAL A 264 -14.57 -14.41 -2.67
N THR A 265 -13.82 -13.65 -3.46
CA THR A 265 -14.11 -12.22 -3.71
C THR A 265 -15.56 -11.98 -4.11
N ASN A 266 -16.05 -12.65 -5.15
CA ASN A 266 -17.41 -12.44 -5.65
C ASN A 266 -18.48 -12.85 -4.64
N GLN A 267 -18.30 -13.99 -3.97
CA GLN A 267 -19.22 -14.46 -2.94
C GLN A 267 -19.30 -13.50 -1.75
N LEU A 268 -18.16 -12.91 -1.35
CA LEU A 268 -18.13 -11.93 -0.29
C LEU A 268 -18.81 -10.62 -0.71
N ILE A 269 -18.60 -10.16 -1.95
CA ILE A 269 -19.29 -8.99 -2.52
C ILE A 269 -20.81 -9.20 -2.51
N GLU A 270 -21.29 -10.35 -2.96
CA GLU A 270 -22.73 -10.67 -2.93
C GLU A 270 -23.30 -10.59 -1.52
N GLN A 271 -22.61 -11.17 -0.53
CA GLN A 271 -23.04 -11.12 0.85
C GLN A 271 -23.00 -9.69 1.45
N LEU A 272 -22.00 -8.89 1.11
CA LEU A 272 -21.93 -7.49 1.52
C LEU A 272 -23.10 -6.69 0.93
N ASN A 273 -23.39 -6.84 -0.36
CA ASN A 273 -24.47 -6.14 -1.06
C ASN A 273 -25.88 -6.53 -0.56
N LEU A 274 -26.04 -7.73 0.00
CA LEU A 274 -27.29 -8.14 0.64
C LEU A 274 -27.51 -7.50 2.01
N ASN A 275 -26.47 -7.00 2.68
CA ASN A 275 -26.51 -6.58 4.07
C ASN A 275 -26.12 -5.11 4.30
N LEU A 276 -25.54 -4.44 3.33
CA LEU A 276 -25.11 -3.04 3.43
C LEU A 276 -25.86 -2.16 2.46
N VAL A 277 -25.98 -0.88 2.80
CA VAL A 277 -26.45 0.16 1.88
C VAL A 277 -25.35 0.51 0.88
N ALA A 278 -24.10 0.54 1.34
CA ALA A 278 -22.95 0.77 0.46
C ALA A 278 -22.84 -0.33 -0.61
N GLN A 279 -22.71 0.08 -1.87
CA GLN A 279 -22.52 -0.83 -2.99
C GLN A 279 -21.10 -1.41 -2.96
N ALA A 280 -20.98 -2.68 -2.65
CA ALA A 280 -19.69 -3.37 -2.69
C ALA A 280 -19.33 -3.80 -4.12
N SER A 281 -18.07 -3.56 -4.51
CA SER A 281 -17.49 -4.00 -5.77
C SER A 281 -16.04 -4.43 -5.57
N ALA A 282 -15.47 -5.16 -6.54
CA ALA A 282 -14.07 -5.56 -6.45
C ALA A 282 -13.14 -4.37 -6.74
N LEU A 283 -12.09 -4.21 -5.93
CA LEU A 283 -10.94 -3.41 -6.29
C LEU A 283 -10.17 -4.20 -7.36
N ASN A 284 -10.25 -3.77 -8.63
CA ASN A 284 -9.76 -4.52 -9.78
C ASN A 284 -8.57 -3.82 -10.44
N LEU A 285 -7.36 -4.31 -10.21
CA LEU A 285 -6.14 -3.75 -10.78
C LEU A 285 -6.11 -3.76 -12.32
N ASN A 286 -6.88 -4.64 -12.96
CA ASN A 286 -6.96 -4.69 -14.43
C ASN A 286 -7.66 -3.46 -15.03
N GLU A 287 -8.34 -2.65 -14.22
CA GLU A 287 -8.96 -1.40 -14.64
C GLU A 287 -7.98 -0.22 -14.64
N LEU A 288 -6.89 -0.34 -13.88
CA LEU A 288 -5.87 0.73 -13.77
C LEU A 288 -4.95 0.79 -14.98
N TRP A 289 -4.61 -0.37 -15.54
CA TRP A 289 -3.57 -0.45 -16.56
C TRP A 289 -3.99 -1.31 -17.74
N ASN A 290 -3.57 -0.87 -18.93
CA ASN A 290 -3.66 -1.74 -20.09
C ASN A 290 -2.59 -2.83 -19.97
N THR A 291 -3.02 -4.02 -19.60
CA THR A 291 -2.16 -5.21 -19.44
C THR A 291 -2.27 -6.11 -20.67
N GLY A 292 -1.15 -6.68 -21.09
CA GLY A 292 -1.13 -7.66 -22.19
C GLY A 292 -1.86 -8.97 -21.83
N SER A 293 -2.00 -9.25 -20.52
CA SER A 293 -2.76 -10.36 -19.94
C SER A 293 -3.40 -9.91 -18.63
N LEU A 294 -4.63 -10.36 -18.37
CA LEU A 294 -5.35 -10.03 -17.13
C LEU A 294 -4.69 -10.73 -15.93
N LEU A 295 -4.56 -9.95 -14.84
CA LEU A 295 -4.18 -10.49 -13.54
C LEU A 295 -5.33 -11.30 -12.96
N SER A 296 -5.07 -12.52 -12.50
CA SER A 296 -6.05 -13.29 -11.74
C SER A 296 -6.32 -12.63 -10.38
N ALA A 297 -7.40 -13.01 -9.69
CA ALA A 297 -7.68 -12.51 -8.35
C ALA A 297 -6.55 -12.82 -7.36
N ARG A 298 -5.86 -13.95 -7.53
CA ARG A 298 -4.69 -14.30 -6.74
C ARG A 298 -3.52 -13.37 -7.04
N ASP A 299 -3.20 -13.15 -8.31
CA ASP A 299 -2.10 -12.27 -8.71
C ASP A 299 -2.34 -10.84 -8.20
N GLN A 300 -3.57 -10.33 -8.37
CA GLN A 300 -3.96 -9.02 -7.85
C GLN A 300 -3.80 -8.94 -6.32
N HIS A 301 -4.19 -10.00 -5.59
CA HIS A 301 -3.99 -10.07 -4.14
C HIS A 301 -2.51 -9.97 -3.77
N GLU A 302 -1.64 -10.73 -4.45
CA GLU A 302 -0.20 -10.77 -4.16
C GLU A 302 0.47 -9.40 -4.40
N VAL A 303 0.11 -8.71 -5.49
CA VAL A 303 0.79 -7.48 -5.90
C VAL A 303 0.08 -6.19 -5.48
N LEU A 304 -1.04 -6.27 -4.74
CA LEU A 304 -1.91 -5.12 -4.42
C LEU A 304 -1.14 -3.91 -3.91
N PHE A 305 -0.33 -4.09 -2.89
CA PHE A 305 0.38 -2.98 -2.25
C PHE A 305 1.53 -2.45 -3.10
N ALA A 306 2.24 -3.34 -3.83
CA ALA A 306 3.24 -2.91 -4.79
C ALA A 306 2.61 -2.11 -5.94
N ALA A 307 1.37 -2.47 -6.34
CA ALA A 307 0.56 -1.73 -7.29
C ALA A 307 0.17 -0.34 -6.77
N GLY A 308 -0.20 -0.24 -5.49
CA GLY A 308 -0.47 1.07 -4.86
C GLY A 308 0.78 1.94 -4.71
N ALA A 309 1.94 1.33 -4.51
CA ALA A 309 3.20 2.04 -4.34
C ALA A 309 3.69 2.77 -5.61
N VAL A 310 3.27 2.34 -6.80
CA VAL A 310 3.65 3.01 -8.08
C VAL A 310 2.73 4.17 -8.44
N LEU A 311 1.62 4.33 -7.73
CA LEU A 311 0.70 5.45 -7.91
C LEU A 311 1.17 6.62 -7.05
N ASP A 312 1.22 7.81 -7.64
CA ASP A 312 1.56 9.02 -6.91
C ASP A 312 0.43 9.32 -5.91
N GLY A 313 0.79 9.23 -4.64
CA GLY A 313 -0.11 9.57 -3.54
C GLY A 313 -0.04 11.05 -3.16
N ASP A 314 0.40 11.92 -4.07
CA ASP A 314 0.47 13.35 -3.82
C ASP A 314 -0.94 13.92 -3.66
N ALA A 315 -1.29 14.13 -2.40
CA ALA A 315 -2.35 15.02 -1.94
C ALA A 315 -1.94 15.67 -0.63
#